data_209141cb5b93cc8d5c676fdc6404283b
#
_entry.id   209141cb5b93cc8d5c676fdc6404283b
#
_cell.length_a   1.000
_cell.length_b   1.000
_cell.length_c   1.000
_cell.angle_alpha   90.00
_cell.angle_beta   90.00
_cell.angle_gamma   90.00
#
_symmetry.space_group_name_H-M   'P 1'
#
loop_
_entity.id
_entity.type
_entity.pdbx_description
1 polymer ?
#
loop_
_entity_poly.entity_id
_entity_poly.type
_entity_poly.pdbx_seq_one_letter_code
_entity_poly.pdbx_strand_id
1 'polypeptide(L)'
;SNLCQEITLPTDPVQHIDGNGEIALCILSAINVGTIDKRDELESLCDLAVRSLDEIIDHQHYPVEAAKLSTEKRRSLGIGYIGLAHYLAKKGYTYDQKLGWRQVDKLTEAFQYYLLKASNEVAKEKGKCDYFDRTKYSDGILPIDTYKKEVDEVVTRNLTYDWEWLRKEIKTYGLRHSTLTAQMPSESSSVVSNATNGIEPPRDYLSIKKSKKGPLKQIVPDYKRLKNNYSLLWDMKENEGYINIVAVMQKYFDQAISGNWSYNPENYEDNQVPVSVMAQDLLTT
;
A
#
# COMPACT_ATOMS: atom_id res chain seq x y z
N SER A 1 6.32 6.25 -8.38
CA SER A 1 7.67 6.36 -7.79
C SER A 1 8.52 5.17 -8.21
N ASN A 2 9.83 5.28 -8.01
CA ASN A 2 10.74 4.18 -8.25
C ASN A 2 10.61 3.11 -7.14
N LEU A 3 11.14 1.92 -7.41
CA LEU A 3 11.18 0.79 -6.48
C LEU A 3 11.73 1.23 -5.11
N CYS A 4 11.02 0.90 -4.04
CA CYS A 4 11.36 1.25 -2.65
C CYS A 4 11.48 2.75 -2.34
N GLN A 5 10.76 3.60 -3.08
CA GLN A 5 10.63 5.05 -2.78
C GLN A 5 9.20 5.43 -2.35
N GLU A 6 8.39 4.47 -2.02
CA GLU A 6 7.03 4.67 -1.51
C GLU A 6 6.98 5.26 -0.11
N ILE A 7 8.12 5.28 0.60
CA ILE A 7 8.21 5.79 1.96
C ILE A 7 9.27 6.88 2.05
N THR A 8 8.86 8.04 2.52
CA THR A 8 9.75 9.15 2.86
C THR A 8 9.56 9.49 4.32
N LEU A 9 10.53 9.10 5.15
CA LEU A 9 10.48 9.29 6.60
C LEU A 9 11.32 10.49 7.01
N PRO A 10 10.83 11.34 7.92
CA PRO A 10 11.60 12.43 8.47
C PRO A 10 12.72 11.89 9.38
N THR A 11 13.88 12.55 9.37
CA THR A 11 15.03 12.22 10.21
C THR A 11 15.67 13.47 10.76
N ASP A 12 16.18 13.40 11.98
CA ASP A 12 17.09 14.43 12.52
C ASP A 12 18.51 14.17 11.98
N PRO A 13 19.31 15.23 11.69
CA PRO A 13 20.64 15.08 11.12
C PRO A 13 21.57 14.22 11.99
N VAL A 14 22.27 13.29 11.36
CA VAL A 14 23.28 12.44 12.01
C VAL A 14 24.58 13.22 12.12
N GLN A 15 25.03 13.52 13.34
CA GLN A 15 26.35 14.12 13.61
C GLN A 15 27.39 13.02 13.87
N HIS A 16 26.98 11.99 14.62
CA HIS A 16 27.80 10.81 14.89
C HIS A 16 26.93 9.56 14.81
N ILE A 17 27.46 8.46 14.25
CA ILE A 17 26.72 7.23 14.02
C ILE A 17 26.26 6.55 15.33
N ASP A 18 27.00 6.78 16.41
CA ASP A 18 26.73 6.24 17.76
C ASP A 18 26.10 7.27 18.71
N GLY A 19 25.55 8.36 18.16
CA GLY A 19 25.02 9.46 18.96
C GLY A 19 23.75 10.08 18.44
N ASN A 20 23.64 11.38 18.56
CA ASN A 20 22.45 12.13 18.15
C ASN A 20 22.23 12.08 16.65
N GLY A 21 20.98 11.90 16.25
CA GLY A 21 20.52 11.85 14.87
C GLY A 21 19.74 10.58 14.57
N GLU A 22 19.15 10.52 13.39
CA GLU A 22 18.25 9.42 13.01
C GLU A 22 18.64 8.83 11.66
N ILE A 23 18.62 7.50 11.58
CA ILE A 23 18.61 6.75 10.33
C ILE A 23 17.26 6.05 10.24
N ALA A 24 16.43 6.45 9.29
CA ALA A 24 15.09 5.91 9.15
C ALA A 24 15.12 4.45 8.71
N LEU A 25 14.38 3.62 9.40
CA LEU A 25 14.04 2.26 8.99
C LEU A 25 12.52 2.15 8.85
N CYS A 26 12.08 1.42 7.84
CA CYS A 26 10.68 1.09 7.65
C CYS A 26 10.45 -0.41 7.84
N ILE A 27 9.48 -0.73 8.65
CA ILE A 27 9.05 -2.10 8.89
C ILE A 27 7.85 -2.38 8.00
N LEU A 28 8.01 -3.32 7.06
CA LEU A 28 7.06 -3.56 5.99
C LEU A 28 6.23 -4.83 6.24
N SER A 29 4.97 -4.78 5.84
CA SER A 29 4.08 -5.93 5.72
C SER A 29 3.09 -5.75 4.56
N ALA A 30 2.52 -6.85 4.08
CA ALA A 30 1.49 -6.81 3.05
C ALA A 30 0.38 -7.82 3.36
N ILE A 31 -0.87 -7.35 3.33
CA ILE A 31 -2.06 -8.19 3.51
C ILE A 31 -2.51 -8.72 2.14
N ASN A 32 -2.73 -10.03 2.02
CA ASN A 32 -3.26 -10.62 0.80
C ASN A 32 -4.78 -10.40 0.70
N VAL A 33 -5.19 -9.31 0.06
CA VAL A 33 -6.62 -8.98 -0.11
C VAL A 33 -7.36 -9.92 -1.05
N GLY A 34 -6.65 -10.66 -1.91
CA GLY A 34 -7.25 -11.65 -2.78
C GLY A 34 -7.90 -12.83 -2.03
N THR A 35 -7.48 -13.11 -0.82
CA THR A 35 -8.03 -14.19 0.02
C THR A 35 -9.16 -13.74 0.94
N ILE A 36 -9.39 -12.42 1.07
CA ILE A 36 -10.40 -11.88 1.97
C ILE A 36 -11.78 -11.98 1.31
N ASP A 37 -12.72 -12.61 2.00
CA ASP A 37 -14.11 -12.73 1.56
C ASP A 37 -15.06 -11.82 2.34
N LYS A 38 -14.78 -11.61 3.63
CA LYS A 38 -15.62 -10.81 4.54
C LYS A 38 -14.87 -9.59 5.07
N ARG A 39 -15.62 -8.54 5.34
CA ARG A 39 -15.07 -7.27 5.85
C ARG A 39 -14.41 -7.43 7.24
N ASP A 40 -14.99 -8.24 8.11
CA ASP A 40 -14.48 -8.48 9.46
C ASP A 40 -13.11 -9.16 9.46
N GLU A 41 -12.82 -9.96 8.42
CA GLU A 41 -11.49 -10.56 8.22
C GLU A 41 -10.43 -9.49 7.96
N LEU A 42 -10.76 -8.43 7.20
CA LEU A 42 -9.81 -7.33 6.93
C LEU A 42 -9.48 -6.56 8.22
N GLU A 43 -10.47 -6.28 9.07
CA GLU A 43 -10.24 -5.61 10.35
C GLU A 43 -9.30 -6.41 11.24
N SER A 44 -9.56 -7.71 11.39
CA SER A 44 -8.72 -8.61 12.19
C SER A 44 -7.30 -8.74 11.64
N LEU A 45 -7.13 -8.78 10.31
CA LEU A 45 -5.81 -8.85 9.68
C LEU A 45 -5.04 -7.53 9.83
N CYS A 46 -5.71 -6.38 9.77
CA CYS A 46 -5.10 -5.08 10.03
C CYS A 46 -4.60 -4.98 11.47
N ASP A 47 -5.39 -5.39 12.45
CA ASP A 47 -4.98 -5.42 13.86
C ASP A 47 -3.78 -6.35 14.08
N LEU A 48 -3.84 -7.56 13.53
CA LEU A 48 -2.74 -8.52 13.59
C LEU A 48 -1.45 -7.99 12.96
N ALA A 49 -1.54 -7.36 11.79
CA ALA A 49 -0.39 -6.80 11.09
C ALA A 49 0.27 -5.69 11.92
N VAL A 50 -0.52 -4.75 12.46
CA VAL A 50 -0.01 -3.66 13.29
C VAL A 50 0.68 -4.21 14.55
N ARG A 51 0.04 -5.11 15.27
CA ARG A 51 0.60 -5.71 16.49
C ARG A 51 1.86 -6.53 16.23
N SER A 52 1.86 -7.33 15.15
CA SER A 52 3.03 -8.14 14.80
C SER A 52 4.24 -7.27 14.45
N LEU A 53 4.02 -6.16 13.72
CA LEU A 53 5.11 -5.25 13.36
C LEU A 53 5.57 -4.41 14.56
N ASP A 54 4.67 -4.04 15.48
CA ASP A 54 5.03 -3.38 16.74
C ASP A 54 5.98 -4.25 17.57
N GLU A 55 5.69 -5.55 17.69
CA GLU A 55 6.56 -6.51 18.36
C GLU A 55 7.91 -6.70 17.65
N ILE A 56 7.95 -6.69 16.32
CA ILE A 56 9.21 -6.76 15.56
C ILE A 56 10.10 -5.57 15.89
N ILE A 57 9.55 -4.35 16.01
CA ILE A 57 10.31 -3.16 16.40
C ILE A 57 11.02 -3.38 17.75
N ASP A 58 10.34 -3.98 18.72
CA ASP A 58 10.88 -4.16 20.06
C ASP A 58 11.90 -5.31 20.15
N HIS A 59 11.86 -6.30 19.24
CA HIS A 59 12.64 -7.51 19.31
C HIS A 59 13.75 -7.63 18.26
N GLN A 60 13.79 -6.75 17.24
CA GLN A 60 14.84 -6.82 16.22
C GLN A 60 16.17 -6.27 16.73
N HIS A 61 17.27 -6.72 16.12
CA HIS A 61 18.59 -6.18 16.38
C HIS A 61 18.87 -4.95 15.49
N TYR A 62 19.35 -3.88 16.10
CA TYR A 62 19.74 -2.66 15.40
C TYR A 62 21.26 -2.58 15.26
N PRO A 63 21.79 -2.44 14.03
CA PRO A 63 23.25 -2.43 13.82
C PRO A 63 23.92 -1.14 14.28
N VAL A 64 23.14 -0.03 14.36
CA VAL A 64 23.65 1.29 14.79
C VAL A 64 22.59 2.01 15.63
N GLU A 65 23.07 2.79 16.60
CA GLU A 65 22.19 3.47 17.58
C GLU A 65 21.24 4.49 16.93
N ALA A 66 21.69 5.21 15.89
CA ALA A 66 20.85 6.17 15.15
C ALA A 66 19.64 5.51 14.46
N ALA A 67 19.78 4.25 14.00
CA ALA A 67 18.67 3.49 13.44
C ALA A 67 17.69 3.00 14.52
N LYS A 68 18.22 2.56 15.66
CA LYS A 68 17.42 2.19 16.82
C LYS A 68 16.60 3.36 17.33
N LEU A 69 17.25 4.51 17.55
CA LEU A 69 16.62 5.73 18.03
C LEU A 69 15.45 6.14 17.14
N SER A 70 15.66 6.24 15.82
CA SER A 70 14.61 6.58 14.86
C SER A 70 13.43 5.60 14.92
N THR A 71 13.76 4.29 14.91
CA THR A 71 12.74 3.25 14.84
C THR A 71 11.91 3.17 16.13
N GLU A 72 12.54 3.20 17.29
CA GLU A 72 11.84 3.12 18.58
C GLU A 72 11.00 4.39 18.87
N LYS A 73 11.52 5.58 18.50
CA LYS A 73 10.82 6.86 18.74
C LYS A 73 9.66 7.11 17.79
N ARG A 74 9.77 6.68 16.53
CA ARG A 74 8.76 6.91 15.49
C ARG A 74 7.85 5.70 15.26
N ARG A 75 8.37 4.50 15.45
CA ARG A 75 7.67 3.23 15.19
C ARG A 75 7.00 3.21 13.80
N SER A 76 7.76 3.62 12.78
CA SER A 76 7.24 3.80 11.42
C SER A 76 6.96 2.47 10.76
N LEU A 77 5.73 2.25 10.32
CA LEU A 77 5.29 1.09 9.55
C LEU A 77 4.99 1.47 8.10
N GLY A 78 5.12 0.50 7.21
CA GLY A 78 4.66 0.59 5.83
C GLY A 78 3.86 -0.67 5.50
N ILE A 79 2.56 -0.64 5.71
CA ILE A 79 1.67 -1.75 5.44
C ILE A 79 0.95 -1.49 4.12
N GLY A 80 1.09 -2.41 3.18
CA GLY A 80 0.38 -2.40 1.91
C GLY A 80 -0.46 -3.65 1.74
N TYR A 81 -0.91 -3.89 0.51
CA TYR A 81 -1.58 -5.13 0.20
C TYR A 81 -1.11 -5.76 -1.12
N ILE A 82 -1.28 -7.07 -1.23
CA ILE A 82 -1.00 -7.88 -2.41
C ILE A 82 -2.29 -8.57 -2.86
N GLY A 83 -2.29 -9.10 -4.06
CA GLY A 83 -3.44 -9.87 -4.54
C GLY A 83 -4.59 -9.01 -5.07
N LEU A 84 -4.34 -7.73 -5.44
CA LEU A 84 -5.40 -6.85 -5.94
C LEU A 84 -6.06 -7.39 -7.21
N ALA A 85 -5.28 -7.93 -8.14
CA ALA A 85 -5.84 -8.51 -9.37
C ALA A 85 -6.76 -9.71 -9.06
N HIS A 86 -6.39 -10.55 -8.09
CA HIS A 86 -7.25 -11.64 -7.63
C HIS A 86 -8.53 -11.12 -6.96
N TYR A 87 -8.41 -10.10 -6.12
CA TYR A 87 -9.56 -9.44 -5.49
C TYR A 87 -10.55 -8.91 -6.52
N LEU A 88 -10.07 -8.18 -7.54
CA LEU A 88 -10.92 -7.66 -8.61
C LEU A 88 -11.56 -8.78 -9.44
N ALA A 89 -10.78 -9.79 -9.83
CA ALA A 89 -11.27 -10.94 -10.57
C ALA A 89 -12.37 -11.70 -9.81
N LYS A 90 -12.24 -11.87 -8.48
CA LYS A 90 -13.30 -12.46 -7.63
C LYS A 90 -14.58 -11.63 -7.63
N LYS A 91 -14.48 -10.31 -7.74
CA LYS A 91 -15.62 -9.39 -7.80
C LYS A 91 -16.20 -9.23 -9.20
N GLY A 92 -15.53 -9.78 -10.22
CA GLY A 92 -15.94 -9.67 -11.62
C GLY A 92 -15.65 -8.31 -12.23
N TYR A 93 -14.64 -7.58 -11.74
CA TYR A 93 -14.24 -6.28 -12.25
C TYR A 93 -12.81 -6.31 -12.79
N THR A 94 -12.53 -5.41 -13.72
CA THR A 94 -11.23 -5.21 -14.34
C THR A 94 -10.62 -3.86 -13.92
N TYR A 95 -9.34 -3.62 -14.25
CA TYR A 95 -8.62 -2.40 -13.90
C TYR A 95 -9.14 -1.16 -14.63
N ASP A 96 -9.69 -1.30 -15.82
CA ASP A 96 -10.21 -0.24 -16.68
C ASP A 96 -11.70 0.09 -16.43
N GLN A 97 -12.34 -0.56 -15.47
CA GLN A 97 -13.74 -0.34 -15.14
C GLN A 97 -13.93 0.59 -13.94
N LYS A 98 -14.77 1.61 -14.07
CA LYS A 98 -15.15 2.51 -12.96
C LYS A 98 -15.68 1.77 -11.73
N LEU A 99 -16.37 0.65 -11.92
CA LEU A 99 -16.82 -0.20 -10.81
C LEU A 99 -15.65 -0.88 -10.10
N GLY A 100 -14.59 -1.25 -10.82
CA GLY A 100 -13.34 -1.74 -10.25
C GLY A 100 -12.68 -0.67 -9.38
N TRP A 101 -12.53 0.56 -9.89
CA TRP A 101 -11.97 1.69 -9.12
C TRP A 101 -12.76 1.95 -7.84
N ARG A 102 -14.11 1.90 -7.93
CA ARG A 102 -14.99 2.05 -6.76
C ARG A 102 -14.82 0.93 -5.74
N GLN A 103 -14.52 -0.30 -6.17
CA GLN A 103 -14.23 -1.40 -5.24
C GLN A 103 -12.88 -1.20 -4.55
N VAL A 104 -11.86 -0.73 -5.28
CA VAL A 104 -10.54 -0.42 -4.70
C VAL A 104 -10.64 0.76 -3.72
N ASP A 105 -11.39 1.81 -4.05
CA ASP A 105 -11.62 2.93 -3.16
C ASP A 105 -12.27 2.50 -1.83
N LYS A 106 -13.30 1.61 -1.88
CA LYS A 106 -13.92 1.06 -0.66
C LYS A 106 -12.98 0.15 0.14
N LEU A 107 -12.18 -0.65 -0.56
CA LEU A 107 -11.20 -1.53 0.07
C LEU A 107 -10.13 -0.71 0.78
N THR A 108 -9.60 0.31 0.12
CA THR A 108 -8.50 1.13 0.66
C THR A 108 -8.98 2.03 1.80
N GLU A 109 -10.22 2.56 1.72
CA GLU A 109 -10.82 3.26 2.86
C GLU A 109 -10.88 2.37 4.10
N ALA A 110 -11.40 1.14 3.95
CA ALA A 110 -11.49 0.18 5.04
C ALA A 110 -10.12 -0.15 5.60
N PHE A 111 -9.15 -0.40 4.72
CA PHE A 111 -7.79 -0.75 5.06
C PHE A 111 -7.13 0.31 5.93
N GLN A 112 -7.13 1.57 5.48
CA GLN A 112 -6.53 2.67 6.24
C GLN A 112 -7.27 2.93 7.55
N TYR A 113 -8.60 2.91 7.54
CA TYR A 113 -9.39 3.10 8.73
C TYR A 113 -9.06 2.07 9.82
N TYR A 114 -8.99 0.78 9.44
CA TYR A 114 -8.70 -0.30 10.39
C TYR A 114 -7.24 -0.27 10.88
N LEU A 115 -6.27 0.10 10.05
CA LEU A 115 -4.89 0.25 10.48
C LEU A 115 -4.72 1.40 11.47
N LEU A 116 -5.35 2.55 11.22
CA LEU A 116 -5.34 3.68 12.17
C LEU A 116 -6.04 3.31 13.47
N LYS A 117 -7.20 2.63 13.40
CA LYS A 117 -7.91 2.13 14.57
C LYS A 117 -7.04 1.17 15.38
N ALA A 118 -6.40 0.20 14.73
CA ALA A 118 -5.51 -0.75 15.39
C ALA A 118 -4.33 -0.05 16.08
N SER A 119 -3.66 0.89 15.39
CA SER A 119 -2.58 1.67 15.99
C SER A 119 -3.03 2.51 17.19
N ASN A 120 -4.24 3.06 17.14
CA ASN A 120 -4.84 3.78 18.27
C ASN A 120 -5.14 2.84 19.46
N GLU A 121 -5.67 1.65 19.21
CA GLU A 121 -5.89 0.65 20.27
C GLU A 121 -4.55 0.22 20.91
N VAL A 122 -3.51 -0.04 20.12
CA VAL A 122 -2.18 -0.34 20.67
C VAL A 122 -1.62 0.87 21.44
N ALA A 123 -1.91 2.11 21.03
CA ALA A 123 -1.52 3.29 21.78
C ALA A 123 -2.23 3.38 23.14
N LYS A 124 -3.49 2.98 23.25
CA LYS A 124 -4.22 2.88 24.52
C LYS A 124 -3.61 1.84 25.46
N GLU A 125 -3.09 0.74 24.92
CA GLU A 125 -2.51 -0.36 25.68
C GLU A 125 -1.05 -0.09 26.10
N LYS A 126 -0.22 0.43 25.17
CA LYS A 126 1.24 0.53 25.33
C LYS A 126 1.78 1.98 25.32
N GLY A 127 0.91 2.97 25.12
CA GLY A 127 1.29 4.36 24.92
C GLY A 127 1.54 4.73 23.45
N LYS A 128 1.35 6.01 23.12
CA LYS A 128 1.66 6.56 21.78
C LYS A 128 3.16 6.53 21.53
N CYS A 129 3.60 6.58 20.26
CA CYS A 129 5.03 6.70 19.96
C CYS A 129 5.57 8.05 20.47
N ASP A 130 6.84 8.07 20.86
CA ASP A 130 7.45 9.27 21.49
C ASP A 130 7.42 10.51 20.58
N TYR A 131 7.51 10.31 19.27
CA TYR A 131 7.46 11.39 18.27
C TYR A 131 6.08 11.59 17.65
N PHE A 132 5.02 11.12 18.29
CA PHE A 132 3.64 11.34 17.84
C PHE A 132 3.35 12.83 17.61
N ASP A 133 3.80 13.68 18.52
CA ASP A 133 3.55 15.13 18.47
C ASP A 133 4.31 15.84 17.30
N ARG A 134 5.17 15.11 16.57
CA ARG A 134 5.83 15.55 15.34
C ARG A 134 5.09 15.09 14.07
N THR A 135 3.93 14.43 14.19
CA THR A 135 3.13 13.93 13.08
C THR A 135 1.91 14.82 12.79
N LYS A 136 1.39 14.79 11.58
CA LYS A 136 0.12 15.45 11.24
C LYS A 136 -1.07 14.88 12.04
N TYR A 137 -0.97 13.63 12.47
CA TYR A 137 -1.98 12.97 13.28
C TYR A 137 -2.22 13.65 14.63
N SER A 138 -1.18 14.25 15.23
CA SER A 138 -1.31 15.04 16.48
C SER A 138 -2.20 16.25 16.31
N ASP A 139 -2.18 16.87 15.11
CA ASP A 139 -3.05 17.97 14.74
C ASP A 139 -4.46 17.51 14.33
N GLY A 140 -4.66 16.21 14.28
CA GLY A 140 -5.91 15.59 13.81
C GLY A 140 -6.07 15.58 12.30
N ILE A 141 -4.97 15.75 11.55
CA ILE A 141 -4.98 15.70 10.09
C ILE A 141 -4.80 14.24 9.64
N LEU A 142 -5.77 13.72 8.89
CA LEU A 142 -5.79 12.36 8.36
C LEU A 142 -5.53 12.38 6.84
N PRO A 143 -5.14 11.27 6.20
CA PRO A 143 -4.93 11.23 4.76
C PRO A 143 -6.12 11.75 3.94
N ILE A 144 -7.34 11.46 4.37
CA ILE A 144 -8.59 11.93 3.75
C ILE A 144 -8.76 13.46 3.72
N ASP A 145 -7.94 14.19 4.46
CA ASP A 145 -7.98 15.66 4.50
C ASP A 145 -7.02 16.31 3.50
N THR A 146 -6.00 15.56 3.04
CA THR A 146 -4.85 16.12 2.31
C THR A 146 -4.65 15.60 0.89
N TYR A 147 -5.50 14.71 0.41
CA TYR A 147 -5.43 14.22 -0.97
C TYR A 147 -5.85 15.30 -1.98
N LYS A 148 -5.41 15.17 -3.23
CA LYS A 148 -5.85 16.00 -4.35
C LYS A 148 -7.34 15.76 -4.63
N LYS A 149 -8.16 16.80 -4.60
CA LYS A 149 -9.63 16.69 -4.74
C LYS A 149 -10.09 16.24 -6.12
N GLU A 150 -9.27 16.40 -7.14
CA GLU A 150 -9.49 15.87 -8.49
C GLU A 150 -9.69 14.35 -8.51
N VAL A 151 -9.16 13.62 -7.52
CA VAL A 151 -9.40 12.18 -7.37
C VAL A 151 -10.89 11.85 -7.18
N ASP A 152 -11.69 12.78 -6.66
CA ASP A 152 -13.14 12.59 -6.53
C ASP A 152 -13.88 12.55 -7.87
N GLU A 153 -13.25 13.01 -8.98
CA GLU A 153 -13.77 12.85 -10.34
C GLU A 153 -13.66 11.41 -10.83
N VAL A 154 -12.62 10.69 -10.36
CA VAL A 154 -12.42 9.26 -10.66
C VAL A 154 -13.49 8.43 -9.96
N VAL A 155 -13.67 8.64 -8.66
CA VAL A 155 -14.69 7.95 -7.85
C VAL A 155 -15.34 8.91 -6.87
N THR A 156 -16.61 9.23 -7.15
CA THR A 156 -17.44 10.03 -6.24
C THR A 156 -18.24 9.11 -5.32
N ARG A 157 -18.05 9.19 -4.02
CA ARG A 157 -18.87 8.56 -2.99
C ARG A 157 -18.67 9.18 -1.61
N ASN A 158 -19.63 8.97 -0.74
CA ASN A 158 -19.45 9.28 0.68
C ASN A 158 -18.55 8.24 1.35
N LEU A 159 -17.79 8.69 2.33
CA LEU A 159 -17.00 7.81 3.21
C LEU A 159 -17.93 6.86 3.97
N THR A 160 -17.49 5.63 4.18
CA THR A 160 -18.28 4.56 4.82
C THR A 160 -18.14 4.55 6.33
N TYR A 161 -16.95 4.91 6.81
CA TYR A 161 -16.57 4.81 8.23
C TYR A 161 -16.72 6.14 8.94
N ASP A 162 -16.83 6.09 10.27
CA ASP A 162 -16.87 7.29 11.12
C ASP A 162 -15.44 7.81 11.37
N TRP A 163 -14.93 8.55 10.40
CA TRP A 163 -13.61 9.16 10.46
C TRP A 163 -13.50 10.25 11.53
N GLU A 164 -14.60 10.92 11.87
CA GLU A 164 -14.59 11.95 12.91
C GLU A 164 -14.49 11.34 14.31
N TRP A 165 -15.15 10.22 14.55
CA TRP A 165 -14.93 9.44 15.76
C TRP A 165 -13.46 9.01 15.87
N LEU A 166 -12.88 8.43 14.81
CA LEU A 166 -11.49 7.98 14.81
C LEU A 166 -10.52 9.15 15.02
N ARG A 167 -10.76 10.31 14.39
CA ARG A 167 -9.99 11.55 14.58
C ARG A 167 -9.97 11.97 16.06
N LYS A 168 -11.12 11.92 16.72
CA LYS A 168 -11.26 12.24 18.14
C LYS A 168 -10.48 11.27 19.02
N GLU A 169 -10.58 9.97 18.74
CA GLU A 169 -9.83 8.93 19.43
C GLU A 169 -8.31 9.14 19.28
N ILE A 170 -7.84 9.40 18.06
CA ILE A 170 -6.43 9.67 17.77
C ILE A 170 -5.94 10.93 18.51
N LYS A 171 -6.72 12.00 18.55
CA LYS A 171 -6.36 13.22 19.30
C LYS A 171 -6.30 12.96 20.81
N THR A 172 -7.11 12.06 21.32
CA THR A 172 -7.19 11.77 22.75
C THR A 172 -6.08 10.82 23.21
N TYR A 173 -5.83 9.74 22.49
CA TYR A 173 -4.92 8.66 22.91
C TYR A 173 -3.64 8.58 22.07
N GLY A 174 -3.59 9.26 20.93
CA GLY A 174 -2.48 9.20 19.98
C GLY A 174 -2.51 7.96 19.10
N LEU A 175 -1.41 7.76 18.36
CA LEU A 175 -1.10 6.54 17.63
C LEU A 175 0.20 5.93 18.13
N ARG A 176 0.27 4.61 18.13
CA ARG A 176 1.50 3.86 18.44
C ARG A 176 2.56 4.02 17.35
N HIS A 177 2.16 4.37 16.13
CA HIS A 177 2.99 4.42 14.93
C HIS A 177 2.88 5.78 14.25
N SER A 178 4.00 6.35 13.83
CA SER A 178 4.04 7.66 13.17
C SER A 178 3.53 7.62 11.72
N THR A 179 3.66 6.47 11.06
CA THR A 179 3.12 6.15 9.73
C THR A 179 2.63 4.71 9.71
N LEU A 180 1.69 4.39 8.85
CA LEU A 180 1.07 3.06 8.80
C LEU A 180 1.05 2.46 7.40
N THR A 181 0.74 3.25 6.35
CA THR A 181 0.49 2.70 5.02
C THR A 181 1.49 3.16 3.98
N ALA A 182 2.02 2.20 3.24
CA ALA A 182 2.77 2.40 2.01
C ALA A 182 2.56 1.20 1.10
N GLN A 183 2.48 1.42 -0.21
CA GLN A 183 2.37 0.31 -1.15
C GLN A 183 3.73 -0.02 -1.73
N MET A 184 4.33 -1.06 -1.18
CA MET A 184 5.63 -1.55 -1.61
C MET A 184 5.54 -2.50 -2.80
N PRO A 185 6.63 -2.70 -3.57
CA PRO A 185 6.80 -3.84 -4.46
C PRO A 185 6.86 -5.15 -3.65
N SER A 186 6.08 -6.15 -4.04
CA SER A 186 5.86 -7.34 -3.20
C SER A 186 6.09 -8.66 -3.94
N GLU A 187 7.07 -8.70 -4.84
CA GLU A 187 7.29 -9.87 -5.70
C GLU A 187 7.51 -11.18 -4.93
N SER A 188 8.41 -11.19 -3.95
CA SER A 188 8.76 -12.42 -3.22
C SER A 188 7.65 -12.83 -2.25
N SER A 189 7.09 -11.89 -1.51
CA SER A 189 5.97 -12.16 -0.57
C SER A 189 4.70 -12.62 -1.30
N SER A 190 4.44 -12.10 -2.49
CA SER A 190 3.32 -12.58 -3.33
C SER A 190 3.50 -14.04 -3.76
N VAL A 191 4.73 -14.44 -4.12
CA VAL A 191 5.02 -15.84 -4.47
C VAL A 191 4.80 -16.77 -3.28
N VAL A 192 5.33 -16.42 -2.11
CA VAL A 192 5.19 -17.22 -0.89
C VAL A 192 3.72 -17.38 -0.49
N SER A 193 2.92 -16.33 -0.67
CA SER A 193 1.50 -16.30 -0.31
C SER A 193 0.57 -16.84 -1.42
N ASN A 194 1.12 -17.27 -2.56
CA ASN A 194 0.35 -17.60 -3.77
C ASN A 194 -0.65 -16.50 -4.14
N ALA A 195 -0.21 -15.24 -4.09
CA ALA A 195 -0.97 -14.06 -4.45
C ALA A 195 -0.54 -13.51 -5.81
N THR A 196 -1.38 -12.72 -6.46
CA THR A 196 -0.92 -11.86 -7.55
C THR A 196 -0.01 -10.76 -7.01
N ASN A 197 0.96 -10.32 -7.84
CA ASN A 197 2.01 -9.39 -7.39
C ASN A 197 1.44 -8.01 -7.05
N GLY A 198 1.52 -7.63 -5.79
CA GLY A 198 1.14 -6.30 -5.33
C GLY A 198 -0.25 -5.87 -5.78
N ILE A 199 -0.28 -4.69 -6.38
CA ILE A 199 -1.49 -4.05 -6.93
C ILE A 199 -1.54 -4.10 -8.47
N GLU A 200 -0.52 -4.66 -9.12
CA GLU A 200 -0.40 -4.69 -10.56
C GLU A 200 -1.23 -5.80 -11.21
N PRO A 201 -1.69 -5.61 -12.45
CA PRO A 201 -2.23 -6.68 -13.25
C PRO A 201 -1.17 -7.76 -13.49
N PRO A 202 -1.51 -9.06 -13.47
CA PRO A 202 -0.55 -10.09 -13.83
C PRO A 202 -0.15 -9.99 -15.30
N ARG A 203 1.13 -10.26 -15.59
CA ARG A 203 1.66 -10.22 -16.96
C ARG A 203 1.12 -11.37 -17.83
N ASP A 204 0.85 -12.50 -17.20
CA ASP A 204 0.27 -13.71 -17.81
C ASP A 204 -0.37 -14.54 -16.69
N TYR A 205 -1.19 -15.51 -17.06
CA TYR A 205 -1.77 -16.49 -16.12
C TYR A 205 -0.71 -17.37 -15.46
N LEU A 206 0.40 -17.61 -16.11
CA LEU A 206 1.55 -18.37 -15.62
C LEU A 206 2.80 -17.50 -15.61
N SER A 207 3.33 -17.20 -14.44
CA SER A 207 4.62 -16.56 -14.29
C SER A 207 5.72 -17.57 -13.94
N ILE A 208 6.90 -17.38 -14.51
CA ILE A 208 8.08 -18.20 -14.22
C ILE A 208 9.18 -17.32 -13.69
N LYS A 209 9.51 -17.48 -12.40
CA LYS A 209 10.64 -16.82 -11.77
C LYS A 209 11.85 -17.74 -11.75
N LYS A 210 12.95 -17.27 -12.31
CA LYS A 210 14.24 -17.97 -12.24
C LYS A 210 14.93 -17.62 -10.93
N SER A 211 15.33 -18.64 -10.16
CA SER A 211 16.14 -18.49 -8.95
C SER A 211 17.41 -19.33 -9.06
N LYS A 212 18.36 -19.13 -8.13
CA LYS A 212 19.55 -19.97 -8.03
C LYS A 212 19.22 -21.46 -7.79
N LYS A 213 18.03 -21.75 -7.25
CA LYS A 213 17.55 -23.10 -6.97
C LYS A 213 16.68 -23.70 -8.09
N GLY A 214 16.51 -22.99 -9.22
CA GLY A 214 15.72 -23.39 -10.36
C GLY A 214 14.52 -22.50 -10.64
N PRO A 215 13.74 -22.81 -11.69
CA PRO A 215 12.55 -22.03 -12.05
C PRO A 215 11.40 -22.33 -11.09
N LEU A 216 10.77 -21.27 -10.58
CA LEU A 216 9.53 -21.34 -9.83
C LEU A 216 8.38 -20.94 -10.72
N LYS A 217 7.41 -21.83 -10.89
CA LYS A 217 6.18 -21.58 -11.67
C LYS A 217 5.05 -21.18 -10.72
N GLN A 218 4.37 -20.09 -11.03
CA GLN A 218 3.21 -19.63 -10.29
C GLN A 218 2.06 -19.36 -11.26
N ILE A 219 0.91 -19.96 -11.00
CA ILE A 219 -0.33 -19.70 -11.74
C ILE A 219 -1.16 -18.70 -10.91
N VAL A 220 -1.84 -17.78 -11.59
CA VAL A 220 -2.76 -16.86 -10.90
C VAL A 220 -3.77 -17.63 -10.05
N PRO A 221 -4.09 -17.16 -8.84
CA PRO A 221 -5.03 -17.86 -7.95
C PRO A 221 -6.37 -18.10 -8.62
N ASP A 222 -7.01 -19.22 -8.28
CA ASP A 222 -8.32 -19.61 -8.81
C ASP A 222 -8.41 -19.63 -10.36
N TYR A 223 -7.31 -19.88 -11.06
CA TYR A 223 -7.21 -19.83 -12.53
C TYR A 223 -8.38 -20.53 -13.23
N LYS A 224 -8.72 -21.77 -12.82
CA LYS A 224 -9.80 -22.53 -13.46
C LYS A 224 -11.16 -21.82 -13.44
N ARG A 225 -11.42 -21.07 -12.38
CA ARG A 225 -12.69 -20.38 -12.14
C ARG A 225 -12.68 -18.94 -12.65
N LEU A 226 -11.55 -18.25 -12.51
CA LEU A 226 -11.46 -16.81 -12.68
C LEU A 226 -10.64 -16.34 -13.89
N LYS A 227 -10.13 -17.24 -14.74
CA LYS A 227 -9.27 -16.85 -15.87
C LYS A 227 -9.86 -15.74 -16.75
N ASN A 228 -11.17 -15.78 -16.99
CA ASN A 228 -11.85 -14.80 -17.85
C ASN A 228 -12.16 -13.46 -17.15
N ASN A 229 -11.92 -13.38 -15.83
CA ASN A 229 -12.13 -12.19 -15.02
C ASN A 229 -10.82 -11.44 -14.74
N TYR A 230 -9.67 -12.06 -14.98
CA TYR A 230 -8.39 -11.39 -14.81
C TYR A 230 -8.13 -10.41 -15.96
N SER A 231 -7.72 -9.20 -15.61
CA SER A 231 -7.05 -8.31 -16.57
C SER A 231 -5.58 -8.70 -16.65
N LEU A 232 -5.09 -9.03 -17.82
CA LEU A 232 -3.65 -9.22 -18.04
C LEU A 232 -3.01 -7.88 -18.44
N LEU A 233 -1.80 -7.65 -17.97
CA LEU A 233 -1.07 -6.39 -18.17
C LEU A 233 -0.95 -6.02 -19.66
N TRP A 234 -0.62 -7.01 -20.49
CA TRP A 234 -0.37 -6.78 -21.92
C TRP A 234 -1.65 -6.70 -22.78
N ASP A 235 -2.80 -7.04 -22.21
CA ASP A 235 -4.12 -6.85 -22.84
C ASP A 235 -4.65 -5.42 -22.59
N MET A 236 -4.09 -4.71 -21.62
CA MET A 236 -4.42 -3.32 -21.34
C MET A 236 -3.72 -2.41 -22.36
N LYS A 237 -4.50 -1.58 -23.07
CA LYS A 237 -3.96 -0.68 -24.08
C LYS A 237 -3.31 0.57 -23.50
N GLU A 238 -3.79 1.02 -22.35
CA GLU A 238 -3.43 2.28 -21.72
C GLU A 238 -3.23 2.07 -20.21
N ASN A 239 -2.44 2.92 -19.59
CA ASN A 239 -2.21 2.89 -18.15
C ASN A 239 -3.32 3.56 -17.34
N GLU A 240 -4.28 4.26 -17.98
CA GLU A 240 -5.31 5.06 -17.31
C GLU A 240 -6.04 4.28 -16.19
N GLY A 241 -6.45 3.05 -16.46
CA GLY A 241 -7.15 2.24 -15.47
C GLY A 241 -6.30 1.96 -14.23
N TYR A 242 -5.02 1.68 -14.42
CA TYR A 242 -4.08 1.47 -13.34
C TYR A 242 -3.76 2.78 -12.59
N ILE A 243 -3.57 3.88 -13.31
CA ILE A 243 -3.36 5.22 -12.74
C ILE A 243 -4.56 5.60 -11.85
N ASN A 244 -5.77 5.40 -12.33
CA ASN A 244 -6.99 5.68 -11.57
C ASN A 244 -7.08 4.83 -10.27
N ILE A 245 -6.67 3.57 -10.33
CA ILE A 245 -6.56 2.71 -9.13
C ILE A 245 -5.55 3.29 -8.14
N VAL A 246 -4.36 3.67 -8.59
CA VAL A 246 -3.32 4.28 -7.74
C VAL A 246 -3.82 5.60 -7.13
N ALA A 247 -4.48 6.43 -7.92
CA ALA A 247 -5.05 7.70 -7.46
C ALA A 247 -6.06 7.51 -6.32
N VAL A 248 -7.01 6.59 -6.48
CA VAL A 248 -8.00 6.32 -5.42
C VAL A 248 -7.40 5.66 -4.19
N MET A 249 -6.33 4.88 -4.34
CA MET A 249 -5.57 4.35 -3.20
C MET A 249 -4.84 5.46 -2.45
N GLN A 250 -4.17 6.37 -3.17
CA GLN A 250 -3.39 7.45 -2.57
C GLN A 250 -4.25 8.40 -1.71
N LYS A 251 -5.55 8.48 -1.98
CA LYS A 251 -6.51 9.22 -1.15
C LYS A 251 -6.47 8.81 0.33
N TYR A 252 -6.13 7.58 0.62
CA TYR A 252 -6.18 7.01 1.97
C TYR A 252 -4.79 6.70 2.55
N PHE A 253 -3.76 6.52 1.73
CA PHE A 253 -2.42 6.16 2.20
C PHE A 253 -1.70 7.38 2.78
N ASP A 254 -1.00 7.16 3.89
CA ASP A 254 -0.20 8.22 4.52
C ASP A 254 1.21 8.37 3.92
N GLN A 255 1.70 7.33 3.24
CA GLN A 255 2.90 7.37 2.42
C GLN A 255 2.55 7.15 0.94
N ALA A 256 3.55 7.00 0.08
CA ALA A 256 3.33 6.88 -1.35
C ALA A 256 3.06 5.44 -1.80
N ILE A 257 2.81 5.30 -3.10
CA ILE A 257 2.58 4.03 -3.78
C ILE A 257 3.68 3.83 -4.82
N SER A 258 4.40 2.71 -4.70
CA SER A 258 5.35 2.26 -5.71
C SER A 258 4.63 1.46 -6.79
N GLY A 259 4.78 1.85 -8.04
CA GLY A 259 4.10 1.19 -9.16
C GLY A 259 4.89 1.34 -10.46
N ASN A 260 4.53 0.53 -11.46
CA ASN A 260 5.13 0.57 -12.78
C ASN A 260 4.06 0.90 -13.83
N TRP A 261 4.41 1.81 -14.73
CA TRP A 261 3.67 1.96 -15.99
C TRP A 261 4.27 1.01 -17.02
N SER A 262 3.41 0.38 -17.77
CA SER A 262 3.80 -0.62 -18.74
C SER A 262 3.28 -0.24 -20.11
N TYR A 263 4.15 -0.34 -21.10
CA TYR A 263 3.83 -0.02 -22.49
C TYR A 263 4.14 -1.23 -23.35
N ASN A 264 3.15 -1.72 -24.10
CA ASN A 264 3.37 -2.70 -25.14
C ASN A 264 3.56 -1.98 -26.49
N PRO A 265 4.78 -1.95 -27.08
CA PRO A 265 5.02 -1.27 -28.33
C PRO A 265 4.11 -1.74 -29.47
N GLU A 266 3.68 -3.02 -29.47
CA GLU A 266 2.79 -3.57 -30.49
C GLU A 266 1.41 -2.89 -30.56
N ASN A 267 1.02 -2.15 -29.50
CA ASN A 267 -0.22 -1.39 -29.47
C ASN A 267 -0.13 -0.04 -30.21
N TYR A 268 1.06 0.35 -30.68
CA TYR A 268 1.33 1.65 -31.29
C TYR A 268 1.86 1.51 -32.72
N GLU A 269 1.68 2.57 -33.53
CA GLU A 269 2.17 2.64 -34.89
C GLU A 269 3.69 2.46 -34.92
N ASP A 270 4.19 1.71 -35.91
CA ASP A 270 5.61 1.36 -36.06
C ASP A 270 6.26 0.69 -34.84
N ASN A 271 5.46 0.09 -33.95
CA ASN A 271 5.90 -0.48 -32.67
C ASN A 271 6.70 0.53 -31.81
N GLN A 272 6.33 1.80 -31.86
CA GLN A 272 6.97 2.89 -31.12
C GLN A 272 5.96 3.56 -30.19
N VAL A 273 6.27 3.57 -28.89
CA VAL A 273 5.45 4.27 -27.90
C VAL A 273 5.65 5.78 -28.07
N PRO A 274 4.60 6.57 -28.37
CA PRO A 274 4.74 8.01 -28.51
C PRO A 274 5.14 8.67 -27.18
N VAL A 275 6.09 9.59 -27.23
CA VAL A 275 6.53 10.36 -26.05
C VAL A 275 5.35 11.11 -25.41
N SER A 276 4.38 11.56 -26.21
CA SER A 276 3.17 12.24 -25.73
C SER A 276 2.33 11.36 -24.82
N VAL A 277 2.24 10.05 -25.10
CA VAL A 277 1.52 9.10 -24.24
C VAL A 277 2.22 8.98 -22.89
N MET A 278 3.54 8.79 -22.89
CA MET A 278 4.33 8.71 -21.65
C MET A 278 4.27 10.02 -20.85
N ALA A 279 4.33 11.16 -21.55
CA ALA A 279 4.21 12.47 -20.90
C ALA A 279 2.81 12.69 -20.29
N GLN A 280 1.75 12.26 -20.98
CA GLN A 280 0.38 12.34 -20.47
C GLN A 280 0.21 11.50 -19.19
N ASP A 281 0.70 10.27 -19.18
CA ASP A 281 0.67 9.42 -17.98
C ASP A 281 1.39 10.07 -16.79
N LEU A 282 2.56 10.69 -17.04
CA LEU A 282 3.30 11.45 -16.03
C LEU A 282 2.54 12.67 -15.49
N LEU A 283 1.83 13.39 -16.35
CA LEU A 283 1.08 14.58 -15.96
C LEU A 283 -0.21 14.22 -15.20
N THR A 284 -0.76 13.05 -15.45
CA THR A 284 -1.99 12.58 -14.81
C THR A 284 -1.72 12.01 -13.40
N THR A 285 -0.48 11.60 -13.13
CA THR A 285 -0.06 11.03 -11.83
C THR A 285 0.39 12.10 -10.84
#